data_d5562f627cb1886563f3cad7c4589776
#
_entry.id   d5562f627cb1886563f3cad7c4589776
#
_cell.length_a   1.000
_cell.length_b   1.000
_cell.length_c   1.000
_cell.angle_alpha   90.00
_cell.angle_beta   90.00
_cell.angle_gamma   90.00
#
_symmetry.space_group_name_H-M   'P 1'
#
loop_
_entity.id
_entity.type
_entity.pdbx_description
1 polymer ?
#
loop_
_entity_poly.entity_id
_entity_poly.type
_entity_poly.pdbx_seq_one_letter_code
_entity_poly.pdbx_strand_id
1 'polypeptide(L)'
;MKEEVDFNIFKAQILEDIKAGKPLFGKDGALAPMIENIVNAALEGEMDAHLTQESRESGNRRNGKMQKQVQTPVGDITVTTPRDRDASFEPQLIKKRETMLSEGMADRIIGLYALGTSTRDISNWLEETVGTSVSAETISSITDRVLPELEAWRNRSLDEVYPIVWLDAVHYKVMDEKNRVVTRAIYNVLGIDKEGHKDLLGMYVSKSEGANFWLSVLTDLQNRGVKDIMIACIDGLKGFPDAIKSVFPDTAVQLCIIHQIRNSMKYVGSKYQKEFMKDLKPVYGSVTKEAGEMALDKLEEKWGEQYPIVIKSWRDNWDRLSEFFQYSEPIRKLIYTTNTVEGYHRQIRKVTKNKGVFPNDTALTKLVYLAYRNVRKKWTMPIPNWGIISQQLAIKFGDRYSLL
;
A
#
# COMPACT_ATOMS: atom_id res chain seq x y z
N MET A 1 9.53 49.93 20.40
CA MET A 1 9.57 49.25 21.70
C MET A 1 9.06 47.82 21.43
N LYS A 2 9.89 46.78 21.66
CA LYS A 2 9.42 45.40 21.65
C LYS A 2 8.59 45.24 22.93
N GLU A 3 7.31 44.91 22.82
CA GLU A 3 6.55 44.43 23.96
C GLU A 3 7.19 43.10 24.42
N GLU A 4 7.89 43.16 25.54
CA GLU A 4 8.35 41.96 26.23
C GLU A 4 7.10 41.18 26.69
N VAL A 5 6.98 39.93 26.24
CA VAL A 5 5.89 39.05 26.66
C VAL A 5 6.08 38.75 28.13
N ASP A 6 5.23 39.33 28.99
CA ASP A 6 5.31 39.08 30.42
C ASP A 6 4.70 37.69 30.76
N PHE A 7 5.55 36.70 30.84
CA PHE A 7 5.18 35.31 31.18
C PHE A 7 4.49 35.18 32.54
N ASN A 8 4.66 36.15 33.47
CA ASN A 8 4.02 36.11 34.77
C ASN A 8 2.51 36.37 34.67
N ILE A 9 2.06 37.20 33.73
CA ILE A 9 0.64 37.44 33.47
C ILE A 9 -0.01 36.14 32.95
N PHE A 10 0.61 35.45 31.99
CA PHE A 10 0.10 34.19 31.48
C PHE A 10 0.06 33.10 32.56
N LYS A 11 1.10 33.00 33.40
CA LYS A 11 1.16 32.08 34.51
C LYS A 11 -0.01 32.30 35.50
N ALA A 12 -0.31 33.55 35.84
CA ALA A 12 -1.42 33.86 36.72
C ALA A 12 -2.77 33.47 36.10
N GLN A 13 -2.99 33.79 34.84
CA GLN A 13 -4.22 33.46 34.12
C GLN A 13 -4.41 31.93 33.97
N ILE A 14 -3.35 31.20 33.61
CA ILE A 14 -3.40 29.73 33.50
C ILE A 14 -3.76 29.09 34.85
N LEU A 15 -3.19 29.59 35.96
CA LEU A 15 -3.50 29.09 37.29
C LEU A 15 -4.94 29.36 37.71
N GLU A 16 -5.50 30.54 37.35
CA GLU A 16 -6.91 30.87 37.58
C GLU A 16 -7.84 29.97 36.74
N ASP A 17 -7.55 29.76 35.45
CA ASP A 17 -8.32 28.91 34.56
C ASP A 17 -8.32 27.47 35.05
N ILE A 18 -7.18 26.94 35.52
CA ILE A 18 -7.11 25.58 36.10
C ILE A 18 -7.93 25.48 37.39
N LYS A 19 -7.86 26.49 38.24
CA LYS A 19 -8.70 26.55 39.49
C LYS A 19 -10.18 26.64 39.20
N ALA A 20 -10.55 27.27 38.06
CA ALA A 20 -11.91 27.33 37.56
C ALA A 20 -12.38 26.03 36.87
N GLY A 21 -11.54 25.00 36.81
CA GLY A 21 -11.87 23.69 36.24
C GLY A 21 -11.67 23.58 34.74
N LYS A 22 -11.03 24.57 34.10
CA LYS A 22 -10.69 24.44 32.66
C LYS A 22 -9.61 23.39 32.47
N PRO A 23 -9.70 22.55 31.42
CA PRO A 23 -8.66 21.59 31.07
C PRO A 23 -7.37 22.33 30.66
N LEU A 24 -6.23 21.71 30.86
CA LEU A 24 -4.94 22.27 30.44
C LEU A 24 -4.81 22.30 28.92
N PHE A 25 -5.33 21.26 28.27
CA PHE A 25 -5.29 21.01 26.81
C PHE A 25 -6.69 20.87 26.24
N GLY A 26 -6.85 20.94 24.92
CA GLY A 26 -8.11 20.74 24.21
C GLY A 26 -8.81 22.05 23.87
N LYS A 27 -10.09 21.96 23.42
CA LYS A 27 -10.84 23.08 22.80
C LYS A 27 -10.86 24.36 23.62
N ASP A 28 -10.96 24.26 24.95
CA ASP A 28 -10.95 25.39 25.90
C ASP A 28 -9.73 25.35 26.81
N GLY A 29 -8.59 24.87 26.30
CA GLY A 29 -7.39 24.66 27.08
C GLY A 29 -6.80 25.95 27.64
N ALA A 30 -6.42 25.91 28.91
CA ALA A 30 -5.85 27.05 29.63
C ALA A 30 -4.52 27.55 29.02
N LEU A 31 -3.84 26.71 28.23
CA LEU A 31 -2.59 27.06 27.53
C LEU A 31 -2.81 27.74 26.16
N ALA A 32 -3.99 27.69 25.57
CA ALA A 32 -4.25 28.22 24.24
C ALA A 32 -3.88 29.72 24.09
N PRO A 33 -4.24 30.64 25.02
CA PRO A 33 -3.87 32.06 24.89
C PRO A 33 -2.35 32.30 24.91
N MET A 34 -1.61 31.51 25.68
CA MET A 34 -0.14 31.59 25.71
C MET A 34 0.47 31.16 24.37
N ILE A 35 0.02 30.04 23.80
CA ILE A 35 0.49 29.57 22.49
C ILE A 35 0.12 30.57 21.38
N GLU A 36 -1.10 31.10 21.42
CA GLU A 36 -1.57 32.14 20.49
C GLU A 36 -0.61 33.32 20.46
N ASN A 37 -0.23 33.83 21.63
CA ASN A 37 0.71 34.98 21.74
C ASN A 37 2.09 34.65 21.21
N ILE A 38 2.64 33.48 21.57
CA ILE A 38 3.97 33.05 21.10
C ILE A 38 3.97 32.90 19.55
N VAL A 39 2.95 32.29 18.99
CA VAL A 39 2.82 32.09 17.54
C VAL A 39 2.71 33.43 16.82
N ASN A 40 1.86 34.33 17.31
CA ASN A 40 1.67 35.63 16.69
C ASN A 40 2.95 36.49 16.79
N ALA A 41 3.67 36.45 17.91
CA ALA A 41 4.96 37.12 18.07
C ALA A 41 6.04 36.57 17.13
N ALA A 42 6.08 35.26 16.95
CA ALA A 42 6.99 34.61 16.01
C ALA A 42 6.73 35.00 14.55
N LEU A 43 5.46 35.07 14.12
CA LEU A 43 5.07 35.53 12.79
C LEU A 43 5.42 36.99 12.53
N GLU A 44 5.30 37.85 13.53
CA GLU A 44 5.78 39.23 13.46
C GLU A 44 7.31 39.28 13.30
N GLY A 45 8.04 38.43 14.02
CA GLY A 45 9.50 38.29 13.88
C GLY A 45 9.93 37.80 12.49
N GLU A 46 9.21 36.83 11.92
CA GLU A 46 9.44 36.36 10.54
C GLU A 46 9.21 37.49 9.52
N MET A 47 8.16 38.30 9.70
CA MET A 47 7.89 39.46 8.85
C MET A 47 8.99 40.51 8.97
N ASP A 48 9.50 40.80 10.18
CA ASP A 48 10.58 41.74 10.38
C ASP A 48 11.89 41.26 9.73
N ALA A 49 12.16 39.98 9.78
CA ALA A 49 13.31 39.38 9.11
C ALA A 49 13.16 39.41 7.57
N HIS A 50 11.92 39.24 7.06
CA HIS A 50 11.61 39.29 5.62
C HIS A 50 11.77 40.74 5.07
N LEU A 51 11.35 41.76 5.80
CA LEU A 51 11.48 43.17 5.41
C LEU A 51 12.86 43.70 5.76
N THR A 52 13.89 43.25 5.04
CA THR A 52 15.26 43.76 5.13
C THR A 52 15.35 45.22 4.71
N GLN A 53 16.48 45.89 4.98
CA GLN A 53 16.70 47.27 4.57
C GLN A 53 16.59 47.42 3.05
N GLU A 54 17.13 46.47 2.27
CA GLU A 54 17.05 46.46 0.79
C GLU A 54 15.60 46.34 0.28
N SER A 55 14.79 45.49 0.90
CA SER A 55 13.38 45.37 0.51
C SER A 55 12.53 46.57 0.85
N ARG A 56 12.89 47.33 1.92
CA ARG A 56 12.26 48.61 2.27
C ARG A 56 12.67 49.73 1.31
N GLU A 57 13.91 49.76 0.86
CA GLU A 57 14.41 50.69 -0.15
C GLU A 57 13.77 50.45 -1.52
N SER A 58 13.40 49.20 -1.87
CA SER A 58 12.64 48.85 -3.07
C SER A 58 11.14 49.17 -2.98
N GLY A 59 10.66 49.69 -1.83
CA GLY A 59 9.28 50.11 -1.59
C GLY A 59 8.37 49.05 -0.96
N ASN A 60 8.90 47.87 -0.65
CA ASN A 60 8.11 46.84 0.07
C ASN A 60 7.95 47.22 1.54
N ARG A 61 6.75 47.09 2.07
CA ARG A 61 6.39 47.47 3.45
C ARG A 61 5.24 46.65 3.96
N ARG A 62 5.03 46.65 5.28
CA ARG A 62 3.87 46.00 5.90
C ARG A 62 2.57 46.52 5.28
N ASN A 63 1.64 45.58 4.96
CA ASN A 63 0.36 45.86 4.30
C ASN A 63 -0.79 45.10 4.97
N GLY A 64 -1.06 45.42 6.21
CA GLY A 64 -2.14 44.83 6.99
C GLY A 64 -1.85 43.45 7.54
N LYS A 65 -2.88 42.79 8.07
CA LYS A 65 -2.83 41.49 8.72
C LYS A 65 -4.04 40.67 8.27
N MET A 66 -3.91 39.34 8.27
CA MET A 66 -5.00 38.42 8.04
C MET A 66 -5.13 37.52 9.25
N GLN A 67 -6.37 37.34 9.73
CA GLN A 67 -6.68 36.45 10.85
C GLN A 67 -7.27 35.12 10.33
N LYS A 68 -6.92 34.04 10.98
CA LYS A 68 -7.48 32.73 10.78
C LYS A 68 -7.49 31.94 12.08
N GLN A 69 -8.46 31.05 12.23
CA GLN A 69 -8.43 30.07 13.32
C GLN A 69 -7.50 28.91 12.94
N VAL A 70 -6.66 28.53 13.90
CA VAL A 70 -5.74 27.39 13.76
C VAL A 70 -5.95 26.45 14.92
N GLN A 71 -6.21 25.22 14.61
CA GLN A 71 -6.41 24.15 15.59
C GLN A 71 -5.06 23.67 16.10
N THR A 72 -4.93 23.59 17.42
CA THR A 72 -3.72 23.10 18.09
C THR A 72 -4.06 22.03 19.14
N PRO A 73 -3.10 21.21 19.57
CA PRO A 73 -3.31 20.27 20.66
C PRO A 73 -3.68 20.93 22.01
N VAL A 74 -3.43 22.22 22.17
CA VAL A 74 -3.74 22.97 23.40
C VAL A 74 -5.05 23.75 23.31
N GLY A 75 -5.70 23.76 22.13
CA GLY A 75 -6.94 24.48 21.85
C GLY A 75 -6.89 25.24 20.52
N ASP A 76 -8.02 25.82 20.13
CA ASP A 76 -8.10 26.67 18.95
C ASP A 76 -7.50 28.03 19.26
N ILE A 77 -6.59 28.52 18.39
CA ILE A 77 -5.93 29.83 18.51
C ILE A 77 -6.24 30.69 17.30
N THR A 78 -6.26 32.02 17.53
CA THR A 78 -6.40 33.01 16.45
C THR A 78 -5.02 33.45 15.95
N VAL A 79 -4.65 32.98 14.77
CA VAL A 79 -3.38 33.32 14.14
C VAL A 79 -3.56 34.55 13.29
N THR A 80 -2.77 35.58 13.60
CA THR A 80 -2.74 36.86 12.91
C THR A 80 -1.48 36.94 12.06
N THR A 81 -1.60 36.58 10.78
CA THR A 81 -0.50 36.57 9.81
C THR A 81 -0.30 37.98 9.24
N PRO A 82 0.87 38.63 9.39
CA PRO A 82 1.18 39.91 8.76
C PRO A 82 1.32 39.72 7.23
N ARG A 83 1.12 40.82 6.49
CA ARG A 83 1.25 40.84 5.03
C ARG A 83 2.18 42.00 4.64
N ASP A 84 2.92 41.79 3.56
CA ASP A 84 3.70 42.82 2.88
C ASP A 84 2.96 43.36 1.63
N ARG A 85 3.41 44.49 1.13
CA ARG A 85 2.79 45.16 -0.02
C ARG A 85 2.91 44.35 -1.29
N ASP A 86 4.05 43.66 -1.50
CA ASP A 86 4.37 42.93 -2.69
C ASP A 86 3.83 41.49 -2.65
N ALA A 87 3.14 41.09 -1.55
CA ALA A 87 2.60 39.76 -1.30
C ALA A 87 3.66 38.64 -1.37
N SER A 88 4.92 38.98 -1.17
CA SER A 88 6.08 38.09 -1.23
C SER A 88 6.36 37.34 0.06
N PHE A 89 5.79 37.79 1.18
CA PHE A 89 5.97 37.14 2.48
C PHE A 89 5.27 35.77 2.53
N GLU A 90 6.05 34.75 2.77
CA GLU A 90 5.59 33.39 3.02
C GLU A 90 6.02 32.96 4.43
N PRO A 91 5.09 32.92 5.41
CA PRO A 91 5.43 32.50 6.77
C PRO A 91 5.87 31.06 6.83
N GLN A 92 6.94 30.78 7.57
CA GLN A 92 7.51 29.44 7.73
C GLN A 92 6.83 28.67 8.87
N LEU A 93 6.51 29.37 9.97
CA LEU A 93 5.93 28.74 11.17
C LEU A 93 4.53 28.20 10.91
N ILE A 94 3.67 28.97 10.23
CA ILE A 94 2.32 28.56 9.85
C ILE A 94 2.02 29.10 8.44
N LYS A 95 1.97 28.22 7.45
CA LYS A 95 1.72 28.61 6.06
C LYS A 95 0.36 29.27 5.86
N LYS A 96 0.22 30.09 4.83
CA LYS A 96 -0.99 30.92 4.60
C LYS A 96 -2.32 30.15 4.64
N ARG A 97 -2.35 28.90 4.18
CA ARG A 97 -3.56 28.06 4.15
C ARG A 97 -3.59 26.94 5.19
N GLU A 98 -2.64 26.94 6.10
CA GLU A 98 -2.57 25.93 7.15
C GLU A 98 -3.52 26.28 8.29
N THR A 99 -4.44 25.38 8.60
CA THR A 99 -5.45 25.55 9.67
C THR A 99 -5.18 24.60 10.85
N MET A 100 -4.09 23.85 10.82
CA MET A 100 -3.73 22.92 11.88
C MET A 100 -2.24 23.06 12.21
N LEU A 101 -1.92 23.41 13.45
CA LEU A 101 -0.56 23.55 13.93
C LEU A 101 -0.03 22.19 14.40
N SER A 102 0.41 21.35 13.52
CA SER A 102 1.47 20.38 13.74
C SER A 102 1.70 19.47 12.51
N GLU A 103 2.89 19.48 11.98
CA GLU A 103 3.36 18.45 11.04
C GLU A 103 3.18 17.04 11.64
N GLY A 104 3.41 16.88 12.95
CA GLY A 104 3.20 15.61 13.65
C GLY A 104 1.76 15.13 13.73
N MET A 105 0.75 15.99 13.61
CA MET A 105 -0.66 15.57 13.59
C MET A 105 -1.03 14.93 12.27
N ALA A 106 -0.59 15.48 11.15
CA ALA A 106 -0.82 14.91 9.83
C ALA A 106 -0.23 13.48 9.74
N ASP A 107 0.99 13.28 10.24
CA ASP A 107 1.63 11.97 10.26
C ASP A 107 0.89 10.97 11.15
N ARG A 108 0.36 11.40 12.29
CA ARG A 108 -0.49 10.57 13.16
C ARG A 108 -1.79 10.16 12.47
N ILE A 109 -2.46 11.10 11.77
CA ILE A 109 -3.67 10.84 10.98
C ILE A 109 -3.38 9.84 9.88
N ILE A 110 -2.29 10.03 9.11
CA ILE A 110 -1.86 9.09 8.07
C ILE A 110 -1.52 7.73 8.69
N GLY A 111 -0.89 7.71 9.87
CA GLY A 111 -0.58 6.49 10.62
C GLY A 111 -1.82 5.71 11.02
N LEU A 112 -2.84 6.37 11.60
CA LEU A 112 -4.12 5.75 11.97
C LEU A 112 -4.87 5.24 10.73
N TYR A 113 -4.89 6.04 9.65
CA TYR A 113 -5.48 5.62 8.38
C TYR A 113 -4.79 4.38 7.82
N ALA A 114 -3.45 4.32 7.87
CA ALA A 114 -2.65 3.17 7.43
C ALA A 114 -2.90 1.89 8.23
N LEU A 115 -3.43 2.00 9.45
CA LEU A 115 -3.88 0.87 10.27
C LEU A 115 -5.30 0.41 9.95
N GLY A 116 -6.00 1.09 9.02
CA GLY A 116 -7.34 0.74 8.58
C GLY A 116 -8.45 1.49 9.29
N THR A 117 -8.15 2.48 10.15
CA THR A 117 -9.14 3.33 10.80
C THR A 117 -9.87 4.17 9.76
N SER A 118 -11.20 4.33 9.89
CA SER A 118 -11.97 5.15 8.96
C SER A 118 -11.72 6.64 9.19
N THR A 119 -11.97 7.49 8.17
CA THR A 119 -11.85 8.95 8.34
C THR A 119 -12.81 9.48 9.40
N ARG A 120 -13.98 8.87 9.58
CA ARG A 120 -14.94 9.22 10.64
C ARG A 120 -14.43 8.81 12.02
N ASP A 121 -13.91 7.59 12.16
CA ASP A 121 -13.36 7.13 13.44
C ASP A 121 -12.12 7.94 13.85
N ILE A 122 -11.30 8.37 12.88
CA ILE A 122 -10.18 9.28 13.13
C ILE A 122 -10.70 10.66 13.57
N SER A 123 -11.77 11.17 12.96
CA SER A 123 -12.45 12.41 13.37
C SER A 123 -12.92 12.34 14.82
N ASN A 124 -13.67 11.28 15.17
CA ASN A 124 -14.17 11.05 16.52
C ASN A 124 -13.01 10.91 17.52
N TRP A 125 -11.99 10.15 17.18
CA TRP A 125 -10.81 9.98 18.03
C TRP A 125 -10.08 11.30 18.30
N LEU A 126 -9.95 12.17 17.29
CA LEU A 126 -9.35 13.50 17.44
C LEU A 126 -10.19 14.39 18.37
N GLU A 127 -11.51 14.36 18.22
CA GLU A 127 -12.43 15.11 19.07
C GLU A 127 -12.37 14.64 20.52
N GLU A 128 -12.42 13.34 20.76
CA GLU A 128 -12.37 12.75 22.11
C GLU A 128 -11.02 12.91 22.81
N THR A 129 -9.91 12.75 22.06
CA THR A 129 -8.57 12.66 22.66
C THR A 129 -7.83 14.00 22.67
N VAL A 130 -8.02 14.80 21.65
CA VAL A 130 -7.32 16.07 21.45
C VAL A 130 -8.25 17.27 21.64
N GLY A 131 -9.57 17.03 21.70
CA GLY A 131 -10.59 18.09 21.78
C GLY A 131 -10.72 18.91 20.51
N THR A 132 -10.23 18.39 19.38
CA THR A 132 -10.21 19.10 18.10
C THR A 132 -11.12 18.42 17.10
N SER A 133 -12.13 19.14 16.58
CA SER A 133 -13.04 18.63 15.56
C SER A 133 -12.45 18.81 14.16
N VAL A 134 -12.12 17.72 13.51
CA VAL A 134 -11.57 17.67 12.14
C VAL A 134 -12.52 16.91 11.24
N SER A 135 -13.01 17.53 10.17
CA SER A 135 -13.97 16.85 9.28
C SER A 135 -13.34 15.63 8.56
N ALA A 136 -14.20 14.67 8.20
CA ALA A 136 -13.76 13.49 7.46
C ALA A 136 -13.15 13.85 6.10
N GLU A 137 -13.60 14.95 5.48
CA GLU A 137 -13.07 15.50 4.23
C GLU A 137 -11.67 16.06 4.44
N THR A 138 -11.43 16.79 5.54
CA THR A 138 -10.09 17.31 5.90
C THR A 138 -9.14 16.14 6.15
N ILE A 139 -9.57 15.11 6.86
CA ILE A 139 -8.76 13.90 7.09
C ILE A 139 -8.45 13.20 5.74
N SER A 140 -9.42 13.12 4.83
CA SER A 140 -9.18 12.58 3.49
C SER A 140 -8.12 13.39 2.74
N SER A 141 -8.19 14.72 2.77
CA SER A 141 -7.19 15.62 2.16
C SER A 141 -5.80 15.47 2.79
N ILE A 142 -5.72 15.28 4.11
CA ILE A 142 -4.45 15.01 4.80
C ILE A 142 -3.87 13.68 4.31
N THR A 143 -4.69 12.64 4.16
CA THR A 143 -4.21 11.35 3.65
C THR A 143 -3.81 11.41 2.16
N ASP A 144 -4.26 12.40 1.40
CA ASP A 144 -3.85 12.62 0.00
C ASP A 144 -2.38 13.08 -0.12
N ARG A 145 -1.77 13.57 0.96
CA ARG A 145 -0.34 13.91 1.00
C ARG A 145 0.57 12.71 0.67
N VAL A 146 0.06 11.49 0.75
CA VAL A 146 0.80 10.28 0.37
C VAL A 146 0.81 10.03 -1.14
N LEU A 147 -0.05 10.70 -1.94
CA LEU A 147 -0.16 10.47 -3.38
C LEU A 147 1.15 10.75 -4.15
N PRO A 148 1.90 11.81 -3.91
CA PRO A 148 3.19 12.02 -4.58
C PRO A 148 4.21 10.90 -4.28
N GLU A 149 4.24 10.40 -3.04
CA GLU A 149 5.10 9.27 -2.66
C GLU A 149 4.66 7.98 -3.38
N LEU A 150 3.35 7.74 -3.46
CA LEU A 150 2.78 6.61 -4.20
C LEU A 150 3.14 6.66 -5.68
N GLU A 151 3.03 7.83 -6.33
CA GLU A 151 3.39 7.99 -7.74
C GLU A 151 4.90 7.82 -7.97
N ALA A 152 5.74 8.38 -7.10
CA ALA A 152 7.19 8.16 -7.16
C ALA A 152 7.53 6.66 -7.01
N TRP A 153 6.86 5.96 -6.09
CA TRP A 153 7.03 4.52 -5.91
C TRP A 153 6.58 3.72 -7.14
N ARG A 154 5.46 4.07 -7.76
CA ARG A 154 4.96 3.41 -8.98
C ARG A 154 5.91 3.54 -10.15
N ASN A 155 6.54 4.71 -10.30
CA ASN A 155 7.39 5.04 -11.42
C ASN A 155 8.88 4.73 -11.17
N ARG A 156 9.23 4.15 -10.00
CA ARG A 156 10.63 3.85 -9.67
C ARG A 156 11.22 2.82 -10.63
N SER A 157 12.51 2.92 -10.89
CA SER A 157 13.27 1.89 -11.58
C SER A 157 13.22 0.57 -10.81
N LEU A 158 13.21 -0.52 -11.53
CA LEU A 158 13.25 -1.89 -11.02
C LEU A 158 14.58 -2.56 -11.43
N ASP A 159 14.91 -3.66 -10.77
CA ASP A 159 16.06 -4.46 -11.13
C ASP A 159 15.85 -5.11 -12.50
N GLU A 160 16.94 -5.37 -13.19
CA GLU A 160 16.89 -5.93 -14.54
C GLU A 160 16.39 -7.38 -14.56
N VAL A 161 16.64 -8.14 -13.49
CA VAL A 161 16.33 -9.57 -13.42
C VAL A 161 15.64 -9.91 -12.10
N TYR A 162 14.52 -10.60 -12.20
CA TYR A 162 13.81 -11.16 -11.06
C TYR A 162 13.76 -12.70 -11.15
N PRO A 163 14.36 -13.42 -10.18
CA PRO A 163 14.34 -14.88 -10.13
C PRO A 163 12.93 -15.46 -10.05
N ILE A 164 12.08 -14.90 -9.22
CA ILE A 164 10.70 -15.37 -9.02
C ILE A 164 9.77 -14.18 -8.86
N VAL A 165 8.66 -14.19 -9.60
CA VAL A 165 7.61 -13.18 -9.52
C VAL A 165 6.25 -13.86 -9.34
N TRP A 166 5.45 -13.35 -8.41
CA TRP A 166 4.04 -13.75 -8.24
C TRP A 166 3.14 -12.63 -8.69
N LEU A 167 2.14 -12.98 -9.50
CA LEU A 167 1.11 -12.06 -9.97
C LEU A 167 -0.24 -12.59 -9.50
N ASP A 168 -0.88 -11.87 -8.60
CA ASP A 168 -2.13 -12.29 -7.97
C ASP A 168 -3.00 -11.08 -7.60
N ALA A 169 -4.30 -11.26 -7.50
CA ALA A 169 -5.28 -10.20 -7.28
C ALA A 169 -6.02 -10.32 -5.96
N VAL A 170 -6.39 -9.16 -5.42
CA VAL A 170 -7.33 -9.05 -4.30
C VAL A 170 -8.51 -8.18 -4.71
N HIS A 171 -9.72 -8.69 -4.50
CA HIS A 171 -10.95 -8.02 -4.89
C HIS A 171 -11.53 -7.19 -3.74
N TYR A 172 -12.01 -5.98 -4.08
CA TYR A 172 -12.63 -5.02 -3.16
C TYR A 172 -13.91 -4.45 -3.74
N LYS A 173 -14.81 -4.03 -2.86
CA LYS A 173 -15.99 -3.25 -3.24
C LYS A 173 -15.65 -1.76 -3.21
N VAL A 174 -15.95 -1.07 -4.30
CA VAL A 174 -15.65 0.35 -4.48
C VAL A 174 -16.87 1.05 -5.06
N MET A 175 -17.12 2.28 -4.66
CA MET A 175 -18.12 3.14 -5.27
C MET A 175 -17.59 3.67 -6.60
N ASP A 176 -18.36 3.51 -7.68
CA ASP A 176 -18.02 4.08 -9.00
C ASP A 176 -18.50 5.55 -9.10
N GLU A 177 -18.16 6.21 -10.20
CA GLU A 177 -18.54 7.60 -10.50
C GLU A 177 -20.07 7.81 -10.57
N LYS A 178 -20.83 6.73 -10.71
CA LYS A 178 -22.30 6.73 -10.72
C LYS A 178 -22.91 6.34 -9.37
N ASN A 179 -22.13 6.39 -8.30
CA ASN A 179 -22.50 5.97 -6.94
C ASN A 179 -23.03 4.52 -6.85
N ARG A 180 -22.50 3.60 -7.68
CA ARG A 180 -22.84 2.19 -7.62
C ARG A 180 -21.69 1.40 -7.02
N VAL A 181 -22.00 0.42 -6.19
CA VAL A 181 -21.01 -0.50 -5.64
C VAL A 181 -20.57 -1.49 -6.73
N VAL A 182 -19.31 -1.44 -7.09
CA VAL A 182 -18.69 -2.32 -8.08
C VAL A 182 -17.53 -3.09 -7.46
N THR A 183 -17.19 -4.23 -8.04
CA THR A 183 -15.98 -4.96 -7.65
C THR A 183 -14.78 -4.42 -8.44
N ARG A 184 -13.69 -4.14 -7.73
CA ARG A 184 -12.38 -3.81 -8.30
C ARG A 184 -11.37 -4.87 -7.88
N ALA A 185 -10.49 -5.26 -8.79
CA ALA A 185 -9.33 -6.07 -8.47
C ALA A 185 -8.11 -5.16 -8.32
N ILE A 186 -7.34 -5.36 -7.26
CA ILE A 186 -5.96 -4.86 -7.16
C ILE A 186 -5.04 -6.03 -7.47
N TYR A 187 -4.30 -5.90 -8.55
CA TYR A 187 -3.28 -6.83 -8.99
C TYR A 187 -1.95 -6.43 -8.37
N ASN A 188 -1.40 -7.35 -7.62
CA ASN A 188 -0.11 -7.18 -6.96
C ASN A 188 0.93 -8.02 -7.70
N VAL A 189 2.03 -7.37 -8.07
CA VAL A 189 3.20 -8.03 -8.63
C VAL A 189 4.26 -8.07 -7.54
N LEU A 190 4.45 -9.22 -6.91
CA LEU A 190 5.43 -9.43 -5.87
C LEU A 190 6.63 -10.15 -6.46
N GLY A 191 7.84 -9.61 -6.29
CA GLY A 191 9.08 -10.21 -6.75
C GLY A 191 10.03 -10.57 -5.61
N ILE A 192 11.00 -11.39 -5.93
CA ILE A 192 12.22 -11.59 -5.14
C ILE A 192 13.37 -11.07 -5.99
N ASP A 193 14.24 -10.23 -5.39
CA ASP A 193 15.45 -9.75 -6.02
C ASP A 193 16.58 -10.83 -6.01
N LYS A 194 17.74 -10.51 -6.59
CA LYS A 194 18.90 -11.41 -6.64
C LYS A 194 19.45 -11.74 -5.25
N GLU A 195 19.27 -10.85 -4.29
CA GLU A 195 19.70 -10.99 -2.90
C GLU A 195 18.70 -11.79 -2.05
N GLY A 196 17.53 -12.12 -2.59
CA GLY A 196 16.49 -12.90 -1.93
C GLY A 196 15.47 -12.10 -1.15
N HIS A 197 15.48 -10.78 -1.27
CA HIS A 197 14.51 -9.94 -0.58
C HIS A 197 13.21 -9.83 -1.39
N LYS A 198 12.12 -9.72 -0.65
CA LYS A 198 10.81 -9.48 -1.25
C LYS A 198 10.62 -8.02 -1.58
N ASP A 199 10.08 -7.71 -2.75
CA ASP A 199 9.60 -6.39 -3.09
C ASP A 199 8.27 -6.45 -3.85
N LEU A 200 7.43 -5.45 -3.64
CA LEU A 200 6.22 -5.26 -4.44
C LEU A 200 6.57 -4.41 -5.65
N LEU A 201 6.67 -5.04 -6.82
CA LEU A 201 7.11 -4.39 -8.06
C LEU A 201 6.04 -3.46 -8.63
N GLY A 202 4.77 -3.80 -8.42
CA GLY A 202 3.67 -2.98 -8.89
C GLY A 202 2.34 -3.32 -8.22
N MET A 203 1.43 -2.35 -8.27
CA MET A 203 0.07 -2.44 -7.78
C MET A 203 -0.86 -1.73 -8.77
N TYR A 204 -1.73 -2.50 -9.41
CA TYR A 204 -2.56 -2.04 -10.52
C TYR A 204 -4.04 -2.27 -10.22
N VAL A 205 -4.85 -1.23 -10.35
CA VAL A 205 -6.30 -1.33 -10.18
C VAL A 205 -6.95 -1.50 -11.55
N SER A 206 -7.79 -2.52 -11.71
CA SER A 206 -8.51 -2.74 -12.96
C SER A 206 -10.00 -2.96 -12.75
N LYS A 207 -10.75 -2.52 -13.77
CA LYS A 207 -12.20 -2.75 -13.90
C LYS A 207 -12.50 -4.13 -14.52
N SER A 208 -11.55 -4.68 -15.27
CA SER A 208 -11.70 -5.95 -16.00
C SER A 208 -10.40 -6.73 -16.03
N GLU A 209 -10.49 -8.04 -15.95
CA GLU A 209 -9.40 -8.99 -16.10
C GLU A 209 -9.36 -9.45 -17.56
N GLY A 210 -8.29 -9.13 -18.27
CA GLY A 210 -8.14 -9.56 -19.67
C GLY A 210 -6.68 -9.55 -20.09
N ALA A 211 -6.38 -10.24 -21.20
CA ALA A 211 -5.03 -10.35 -21.74
C ALA A 211 -4.37 -8.97 -21.98
N ASN A 212 -5.13 -7.99 -22.47
CA ASN A 212 -4.63 -6.63 -22.70
C ASN A 212 -4.22 -5.91 -21.41
N PHE A 213 -4.96 -6.14 -20.32
CA PHE A 213 -4.58 -5.59 -19.02
C PHE A 213 -3.24 -6.18 -18.54
N TRP A 214 -3.08 -7.49 -18.63
CA TRP A 214 -1.85 -8.16 -18.23
C TRP A 214 -0.67 -7.74 -19.11
N LEU A 215 -0.91 -7.58 -20.41
CA LEU A 215 0.10 -7.04 -21.31
C LEU A 215 0.57 -5.64 -20.86
N SER A 216 -0.35 -4.77 -20.47
CA SER A 216 0.00 -3.43 -19.98
C SER A 216 0.80 -3.48 -18.66
N VAL A 217 0.47 -4.38 -17.73
CA VAL A 217 1.22 -4.60 -16.49
C VAL A 217 2.65 -5.05 -16.78
N LEU A 218 2.82 -6.05 -17.65
CA LEU A 218 4.14 -6.59 -18.00
C LEU A 218 4.99 -5.57 -18.77
N THR A 219 4.37 -4.80 -19.66
CA THR A 219 5.04 -3.68 -20.38
C THR A 219 5.47 -2.58 -19.42
N ASP A 220 4.68 -2.27 -18.38
CA ASP A 220 5.08 -1.32 -17.34
C ASP A 220 6.33 -1.80 -16.58
N LEU A 221 6.39 -3.08 -16.20
CA LEU A 221 7.59 -3.65 -15.57
C LEU A 221 8.81 -3.51 -16.49
N GLN A 222 8.66 -3.82 -17.78
CA GLN A 222 9.73 -3.69 -18.77
C GLN A 222 10.19 -2.24 -18.93
N ASN A 223 9.27 -1.30 -19.04
CA ASN A 223 9.57 0.14 -19.15
C ASN A 223 10.29 0.67 -17.90
N ARG A 224 10.08 0.06 -16.75
CA ARG A 224 10.74 0.39 -15.47
C ARG A 224 12.07 -0.34 -15.27
N GLY A 225 12.54 -1.09 -16.25
CA GLY A 225 13.88 -1.67 -16.28
C GLY A 225 13.97 -3.19 -16.21
N VAL A 226 12.84 -3.91 -15.99
CA VAL A 226 12.87 -5.38 -15.94
C VAL A 226 13.17 -5.92 -17.33
N LYS A 227 14.27 -6.64 -17.47
CA LYS A 227 14.70 -7.28 -18.72
C LYS A 227 14.31 -8.75 -18.76
N ASP A 228 14.33 -9.43 -17.61
CA ASP A 228 14.04 -10.85 -17.55
C ASP A 228 13.40 -11.30 -16.22
N ILE A 229 12.52 -12.30 -16.31
CA ILE A 229 11.90 -12.98 -15.18
C ILE A 229 12.13 -14.47 -15.37
N MET A 230 12.78 -15.15 -14.39
CA MET A 230 13.07 -16.58 -14.53
C MET A 230 11.80 -17.41 -14.39
N ILE A 231 11.04 -17.20 -13.31
CA ILE A 231 9.82 -17.95 -13.00
C ILE A 231 8.69 -16.98 -12.65
N ALA A 232 7.58 -17.07 -13.37
CA ALA A 232 6.35 -16.35 -13.06
C ALA A 232 5.29 -17.29 -12.50
N CYS A 233 4.86 -17.04 -11.28
CA CYS A 233 3.80 -17.78 -10.61
C CYS A 233 2.49 -17.00 -10.74
N ILE A 234 1.49 -17.58 -11.39
CA ILE A 234 0.23 -16.91 -11.73
C ILE A 234 -0.98 -17.77 -11.36
N ASP A 235 -2.14 -17.16 -11.28
CA ASP A 235 -3.40 -17.89 -11.27
C ASP A 235 -3.80 -18.31 -12.71
N GLY A 236 -4.79 -19.18 -12.80
CA GLY A 236 -5.21 -19.79 -14.07
C GLY A 236 -6.05 -18.87 -14.99
N LEU A 237 -5.81 -17.55 -15.00
CA LEU A 237 -6.54 -16.63 -15.87
C LEU A 237 -6.18 -16.85 -17.34
N LYS A 238 -7.22 -16.94 -18.17
CA LYS A 238 -7.08 -17.19 -19.61
C LYS A 238 -6.31 -16.06 -20.30
N GLY A 239 -5.33 -16.41 -21.14
CA GLY A 239 -4.51 -15.46 -21.90
C GLY A 239 -3.37 -14.81 -21.11
N PHE A 240 -3.28 -15.06 -19.80
CA PHE A 240 -2.18 -14.52 -18.99
C PHE A 240 -0.82 -15.16 -19.32
N PRO A 241 -0.70 -16.49 -19.45
CA PRO A 241 0.56 -17.09 -19.89
C PRO A 241 1.06 -16.56 -21.23
N ASP A 242 0.15 -16.30 -22.17
CA ASP A 242 0.50 -15.79 -23.51
C ASP A 242 0.99 -14.34 -23.43
N ALA A 243 0.39 -13.51 -22.56
CA ALA A 243 0.86 -12.17 -22.31
C ALA A 243 2.27 -12.17 -21.70
N ILE A 244 2.58 -13.08 -20.76
CA ILE A 244 3.93 -13.22 -20.20
C ILE A 244 4.91 -13.58 -21.32
N LYS A 245 4.60 -14.59 -22.13
CA LYS A 245 5.48 -15.03 -23.20
C LYS A 245 5.71 -13.98 -24.28
N SER A 246 4.79 -13.04 -24.48
CA SER A 246 4.94 -11.96 -25.47
C SER A 246 5.93 -10.88 -25.00
N VAL A 247 6.07 -10.63 -23.69
CA VAL A 247 6.97 -9.61 -23.12
C VAL A 247 8.27 -10.23 -22.61
N PHE A 248 8.18 -11.39 -21.96
CA PHE A 248 9.29 -12.15 -21.38
C PHE A 248 9.24 -13.59 -21.92
N PRO A 249 9.73 -13.83 -23.15
CA PRO A 249 9.53 -15.10 -23.87
C PRO A 249 10.14 -16.32 -23.16
N ASP A 250 11.25 -16.13 -22.46
CA ASP A 250 12.00 -17.20 -21.81
C ASP A 250 11.56 -17.50 -20.37
N THR A 251 10.55 -16.77 -19.85
CA THR A 251 10.02 -16.96 -18.50
C THR A 251 9.37 -18.34 -18.36
N ALA A 252 9.73 -19.11 -17.35
CA ALA A 252 9.00 -20.30 -16.95
C ALA A 252 7.69 -19.89 -16.26
N VAL A 253 6.55 -20.42 -16.73
CA VAL A 253 5.24 -20.06 -16.19
C VAL A 253 4.69 -21.20 -15.35
N GLN A 254 4.58 -20.96 -14.04
CA GLN A 254 3.96 -21.88 -13.08
C GLN A 254 2.54 -21.45 -12.74
N LEU A 255 1.56 -22.27 -13.03
CA LEU A 255 0.20 -22.06 -12.55
C LEU A 255 0.09 -22.42 -11.06
N CYS A 256 -0.62 -21.61 -10.31
CA CYS A 256 -0.84 -21.85 -8.89
C CYS A 256 -1.67 -23.10 -8.62
N ILE A 257 -1.07 -24.10 -8.00
CA ILE A 257 -1.73 -25.35 -7.63
C ILE A 257 -2.89 -25.11 -6.65
N ILE A 258 -2.74 -24.16 -5.72
CA ILE A 258 -3.79 -23.86 -4.74
C ILE A 258 -5.03 -23.26 -5.42
N HIS A 259 -4.83 -22.36 -6.40
CA HIS A 259 -5.96 -21.83 -7.18
C HIS A 259 -6.63 -22.91 -8.03
N GLN A 260 -5.85 -23.81 -8.64
CA GLN A 260 -6.39 -24.94 -9.38
C GLN A 260 -7.22 -25.88 -8.49
N ILE A 261 -6.72 -26.19 -7.28
CA ILE A 261 -7.47 -26.98 -6.29
C ILE A 261 -8.77 -26.26 -5.89
N ARG A 262 -8.71 -24.97 -5.53
CA ARG A 262 -9.89 -24.20 -5.14
C ARG A 262 -10.94 -24.15 -6.25
N ASN A 263 -10.50 -24.02 -7.50
CA ASN A 263 -11.40 -24.04 -8.65
C ASN A 263 -12.03 -25.42 -8.85
N SER A 264 -11.25 -26.48 -8.70
CA SER A 264 -11.75 -27.86 -8.76
C SER A 264 -12.84 -28.11 -7.71
N MET A 265 -12.62 -27.65 -6.47
CA MET A 265 -13.57 -27.87 -5.36
C MET A 265 -14.93 -27.17 -5.55
N LYS A 266 -15.03 -26.16 -6.43
CA LYS A 266 -16.32 -25.54 -6.79
C LYS A 266 -17.26 -26.49 -7.52
N TYR A 267 -16.72 -27.47 -8.23
CA TYR A 267 -17.46 -28.44 -9.02
C TYR A 267 -17.66 -29.76 -8.30
N VAL A 268 -16.88 -30.04 -7.25
CA VAL A 268 -16.97 -31.30 -6.48
C VAL A 268 -18.00 -31.14 -5.38
N GLY A 269 -19.01 -32.03 -5.40
CA GLY A 269 -20.08 -32.04 -4.38
C GLY A 269 -19.52 -32.19 -2.97
N SER A 270 -20.06 -31.47 -2.00
CA SER A 270 -19.56 -31.40 -0.62
C SER A 270 -19.33 -32.78 0.03
N LYS A 271 -20.18 -33.73 -0.26
CA LYS A 271 -20.09 -35.12 0.21
C LYS A 271 -18.78 -35.80 -0.22
N TYR A 272 -18.26 -35.47 -1.39
CA TYR A 272 -17.09 -36.13 -1.99
C TYR A 272 -15.81 -35.37 -1.87
N GLN A 273 -15.85 -34.09 -1.40
CA GLN A 273 -14.67 -33.21 -1.37
C GLN A 273 -13.50 -33.80 -0.60
N LYS A 274 -13.76 -34.44 0.54
CA LYS A 274 -12.70 -35.05 1.36
C LYS A 274 -12.01 -36.21 0.66
N GLU A 275 -12.78 -37.06 -0.01
CA GLU A 275 -12.26 -38.22 -0.76
C GLU A 275 -11.52 -37.76 -2.02
N PHE A 276 -12.13 -36.86 -2.79
CA PHE A 276 -11.52 -36.28 -3.96
C PHE A 276 -10.16 -35.61 -3.64
N MET A 277 -10.08 -34.84 -2.57
CA MET A 277 -8.83 -34.23 -2.12
C MET A 277 -7.77 -35.25 -1.74
N LYS A 278 -8.14 -36.37 -1.15
CA LYS A 278 -7.22 -37.46 -0.84
C LYS A 278 -6.61 -38.04 -2.11
N ASP A 279 -7.43 -38.26 -3.14
CA ASP A 279 -7.00 -38.82 -4.42
C ASP A 279 -6.27 -37.76 -5.30
N LEU A 280 -6.60 -36.51 -5.19
CA LEU A 280 -5.93 -35.41 -5.88
C LEU A 280 -4.54 -35.13 -5.32
N LYS A 281 -4.31 -35.32 -4.02
CA LYS A 281 -3.03 -34.98 -3.37
C LYS A 281 -1.81 -35.64 -4.03
N PRO A 282 -1.81 -36.90 -4.45
CA PRO A 282 -0.69 -37.51 -5.17
C PRO A 282 -0.33 -36.81 -6.49
N VAL A 283 -1.30 -36.20 -7.18
CA VAL A 283 -1.09 -35.54 -8.47
C VAL A 283 -0.03 -34.40 -8.34
N TYR A 284 -0.12 -33.57 -7.30
CA TYR A 284 0.80 -32.47 -7.08
C TYR A 284 1.83 -32.73 -5.96
N GLY A 285 1.67 -33.80 -5.20
CA GLY A 285 2.57 -34.20 -4.11
C GLY A 285 3.62 -35.22 -4.50
N SER A 286 3.64 -35.66 -5.76
CA SER A 286 4.60 -36.65 -6.29
C SER A 286 6.03 -36.08 -6.34
N VAL A 287 7.00 -36.98 -6.41
CA VAL A 287 8.42 -36.61 -6.49
C VAL A 287 8.79 -36.19 -7.91
N THR A 288 8.22 -36.83 -8.95
CA THR A 288 8.51 -36.55 -10.36
C THR A 288 7.25 -36.17 -11.13
N LYS A 289 7.41 -35.53 -12.29
CA LYS A 289 6.31 -35.18 -13.20
C LYS A 289 5.56 -36.45 -13.66
N GLU A 290 6.30 -37.50 -14.00
CA GLU A 290 5.73 -38.77 -14.50
C GLU A 290 4.86 -39.44 -13.42
N ALA A 291 5.34 -39.46 -12.16
CA ALA A 291 4.55 -39.99 -11.06
C ALA A 291 3.30 -39.15 -10.78
N GLY A 292 3.38 -37.83 -10.95
CA GLY A 292 2.23 -36.92 -10.87
C GLY A 292 1.22 -37.16 -11.98
N GLU A 293 1.68 -37.44 -13.20
CA GLU A 293 0.85 -37.75 -14.35
C GLU A 293 0.13 -39.09 -14.17
N MET A 294 0.83 -40.16 -13.74
CA MET A 294 0.22 -41.43 -13.37
C MET A 294 -0.84 -41.28 -12.25
N ALA A 295 -0.62 -40.36 -11.32
CA ALA A 295 -1.62 -40.07 -10.29
C ALA A 295 -2.85 -39.35 -10.87
N LEU A 296 -2.65 -38.48 -11.88
CA LEU A 296 -3.74 -37.83 -12.62
C LEU A 296 -4.54 -38.83 -13.45
N ASP A 297 -3.90 -39.86 -14.07
CA ASP A 297 -4.59 -40.94 -14.77
C ASP A 297 -5.51 -41.71 -13.82
N LYS A 298 -5.02 -42.06 -12.63
CA LYS A 298 -5.86 -42.72 -11.60
C LYS A 298 -6.99 -41.85 -11.10
N LEU A 299 -6.75 -40.55 -11.00
CA LEU A 299 -7.80 -39.61 -10.62
C LEU A 299 -8.90 -39.55 -11.69
N GLU A 300 -8.51 -39.56 -12.97
CA GLU A 300 -9.42 -39.58 -14.11
C GLU A 300 -10.21 -40.85 -14.17
N GLU A 301 -9.57 -42.04 -14.01
CA GLU A 301 -10.23 -43.33 -13.96
C GLU A 301 -11.34 -43.37 -12.89
N LYS A 302 -11.08 -42.78 -11.72
CA LYS A 302 -12.05 -42.82 -10.61
C LYS A 302 -13.13 -41.75 -10.70
N TRP A 303 -12.78 -40.54 -11.13
CA TRP A 303 -13.63 -39.36 -11.02
C TRP A 303 -14.00 -38.70 -12.35
N GLY A 304 -13.45 -39.22 -13.48
CA GLY A 304 -13.63 -38.59 -14.79
C GLY A 304 -15.08 -38.55 -15.27
N GLU A 305 -15.86 -39.61 -15.05
CA GLU A 305 -17.28 -39.61 -15.40
C GLU A 305 -18.10 -38.63 -14.53
N GLN A 306 -17.77 -38.54 -13.24
CA GLN A 306 -18.53 -37.71 -12.30
C GLN A 306 -18.13 -36.21 -12.37
N TYR A 307 -16.85 -35.92 -12.62
CA TYR A 307 -16.32 -34.54 -12.64
C TYR A 307 -15.45 -34.26 -13.87
N PRO A 308 -15.98 -34.45 -15.09
CA PRO A 308 -15.18 -34.32 -16.32
C PRO A 308 -14.57 -32.92 -16.50
N ILE A 309 -15.28 -31.88 -16.07
CA ILE A 309 -14.79 -30.48 -16.14
C ILE A 309 -13.52 -30.30 -15.30
N VAL A 310 -13.47 -30.92 -14.12
CA VAL A 310 -12.31 -30.83 -13.24
C VAL A 310 -11.11 -31.56 -13.86
N ILE A 311 -11.31 -32.79 -14.30
CA ILE A 311 -10.23 -33.57 -14.92
C ILE A 311 -9.71 -32.87 -16.18
N LYS A 312 -10.60 -32.44 -17.06
CA LYS A 312 -10.23 -31.66 -18.24
C LYS A 312 -9.40 -30.42 -17.88
N SER A 313 -9.78 -29.66 -16.85
CA SER A 313 -9.04 -28.49 -16.42
C SER A 313 -7.62 -28.83 -15.95
N TRP A 314 -7.42 -29.98 -15.26
CA TRP A 314 -6.08 -30.41 -14.87
C TRP A 314 -5.25 -30.85 -16.07
N ARG A 315 -5.85 -31.59 -17.04
CA ARG A 315 -5.18 -32.00 -18.27
C ARG A 315 -4.76 -30.85 -19.15
N ASP A 316 -5.70 -29.93 -19.43
CA ASP A 316 -5.46 -28.78 -20.32
C ASP A 316 -4.35 -27.84 -19.76
N ASN A 317 -4.16 -27.83 -18.45
CA ASN A 317 -3.17 -26.98 -17.78
C ASN A 317 -1.95 -27.77 -17.27
N TRP A 318 -1.86 -29.07 -17.51
CA TRP A 318 -0.87 -29.93 -16.87
C TRP A 318 0.57 -29.47 -17.07
N ASP A 319 0.96 -29.06 -18.26
CA ASP A 319 2.31 -28.61 -18.54
C ASP A 319 2.73 -27.41 -17.66
N ARG A 320 1.80 -26.46 -17.46
CA ARG A 320 2.07 -25.28 -16.63
C ARG A 320 1.85 -25.57 -15.14
N LEU A 321 0.99 -26.50 -14.77
CA LEU A 321 0.81 -26.95 -13.39
C LEU A 321 1.98 -27.79 -12.92
N SER A 322 2.60 -28.56 -13.80
CA SER A 322 3.71 -29.48 -13.52
C SER A 322 5.10 -28.84 -13.69
N GLU A 323 5.18 -27.55 -14.05
CA GLU A 323 6.46 -26.83 -14.23
C GLU A 323 7.36 -26.94 -13.00
N PHE A 324 6.80 -26.86 -11.79
CA PHE A 324 7.56 -26.93 -10.53
C PHE A 324 8.34 -28.25 -10.34
N PHE A 325 7.95 -29.36 -11.01
CA PHE A 325 8.67 -30.63 -10.91
C PHE A 325 10.11 -30.58 -11.44
N GLN A 326 10.43 -29.61 -12.30
CA GLN A 326 11.77 -29.42 -12.86
C GLN A 326 12.77 -28.82 -11.86
N TYR A 327 12.30 -28.37 -10.69
CA TYR A 327 13.09 -27.66 -9.70
C TYR A 327 13.32 -28.51 -8.45
N SER A 328 14.33 -28.14 -7.68
CA SER A 328 14.62 -28.75 -6.38
C SER A 328 13.53 -28.43 -5.34
N GLU A 329 13.46 -29.21 -4.28
CA GLU A 329 12.45 -29.06 -3.23
C GLU A 329 12.36 -27.64 -2.64
N PRO A 330 13.46 -26.92 -2.32
CA PRO A 330 13.39 -25.55 -1.83
C PRO A 330 12.72 -24.59 -2.81
N ILE A 331 13.03 -24.68 -4.10
CA ILE A 331 12.41 -23.86 -5.15
C ILE A 331 10.95 -24.27 -5.34
N ARG A 332 10.65 -25.59 -5.40
CA ARG A 332 9.27 -26.10 -5.50
C ARG A 332 8.37 -25.48 -4.45
N LYS A 333 8.79 -25.48 -3.18
CA LYS A 333 8.01 -24.92 -2.06
C LYS A 333 7.68 -23.44 -2.24
N LEU A 334 8.51 -22.70 -2.94
CA LEU A 334 8.25 -21.27 -3.22
C LEU A 334 7.24 -21.08 -4.35
N ILE A 335 7.33 -21.86 -5.42
CA ILE A 335 6.62 -21.58 -6.67
C ILE A 335 5.28 -22.33 -6.81
N TYR A 336 5.13 -23.54 -6.25
CA TYR A 336 3.85 -24.26 -6.35
C TYR A 336 2.80 -23.77 -5.35
N THR A 337 3.21 -23.07 -4.28
CA THR A 337 2.32 -22.46 -3.31
C THR A 337 2.35 -20.94 -3.45
N THR A 338 1.20 -20.31 -3.32
CA THR A 338 1.09 -18.85 -3.25
C THR A 338 1.30 -18.31 -1.84
N ASN A 339 1.92 -19.08 -0.93
CA ASN A 339 2.11 -18.68 0.47
C ASN A 339 2.79 -17.32 0.62
N THR A 340 3.71 -16.98 -0.29
CA THR A 340 4.43 -15.69 -0.27
C THR A 340 3.49 -14.53 -0.54
N VAL A 341 2.72 -14.59 -1.65
CA VAL A 341 1.77 -13.54 -2.00
C VAL A 341 0.51 -13.60 -1.12
N GLU A 342 0.03 -14.79 -0.74
CA GLU A 342 -1.07 -14.93 0.23
C GLU A 342 -0.71 -14.34 1.60
N GLY A 343 0.54 -14.51 2.04
CA GLY A 343 1.08 -13.88 3.24
C GLY A 343 1.01 -12.36 3.17
N TYR A 344 1.37 -11.78 2.04
CA TYR A 344 1.22 -10.36 1.76
C TYR A 344 -0.27 -9.94 1.76
N HIS A 345 -1.12 -10.64 1.00
CA HIS A 345 -2.56 -10.35 0.96
C HIS A 345 -3.23 -10.44 2.33
N ARG A 346 -2.78 -11.37 3.19
CA ARG A 346 -3.26 -11.47 4.58
C ARG A 346 -2.92 -10.21 5.38
N GLN A 347 -1.72 -9.64 5.21
CA GLN A 347 -1.35 -8.39 5.88
C GLN A 347 -2.19 -7.20 5.37
N ILE A 348 -2.39 -7.10 4.06
CA ILE A 348 -3.26 -6.07 3.47
C ILE A 348 -4.71 -6.22 3.97
N ARG A 349 -5.24 -7.44 4.00
CA ARG A 349 -6.60 -7.71 4.50
C ARG A 349 -6.79 -7.33 5.98
N LYS A 350 -5.77 -7.36 6.82
CA LYS A 350 -5.87 -6.90 8.21
C LYS A 350 -6.35 -5.45 8.31
N VAL A 351 -5.90 -4.58 7.41
CA VAL A 351 -6.25 -3.16 7.43
C VAL A 351 -7.44 -2.82 6.52
N THR A 352 -7.74 -3.67 5.53
CA THR A 352 -8.83 -3.42 4.58
C THR A 352 -10.13 -4.15 4.95
N LYS A 353 -10.09 -5.18 5.80
CA LYS A 353 -11.25 -6.03 6.15
C LYS A 353 -12.42 -5.24 6.73
N ASN A 354 -12.15 -4.20 7.51
CA ASN A 354 -13.17 -3.39 8.16
C ASN A 354 -13.82 -2.37 7.20
N LYS A 355 -13.29 -2.23 5.98
CA LYS A 355 -13.86 -1.36 4.94
C LYS A 355 -14.85 -2.18 4.12
N GLY A 356 -16.14 -2.00 4.35
CA GLY A 356 -17.18 -2.68 3.57
C GLY A 356 -17.14 -2.25 2.10
N VAL A 357 -17.09 -0.94 1.83
CA VAL A 357 -17.00 -0.34 0.50
C VAL A 357 -16.05 0.86 0.55
N PHE A 358 -15.16 0.96 -0.41
CA PHE A 358 -14.29 2.14 -0.57
C PHE A 358 -15.02 3.25 -1.34
N PRO A 359 -14.83 4.53 -0.98
CA PRO A 359 -15.52 5.63 -1.65
C PRO A 359 -15.08 5.82 -3.12
N ASN A 360 -13.86 5.44 -3.48
CA ASN A 360 -13.32 5.48 -4.84
C ASN A 360 -12.04 4.66 -4.96
N ASP A 361 -11.54 4.50 -6.19
CA ASP A 361 -10.32 3.73 -6.49
C ASP A 361 -9.08 4.37 -5.84
N THR A 362 -9.03 5.71 -5.69
CA THR A 362 -7.91 6.42 -5.04
C THR A 362 -7.83 6.09 -3.55
N ALA A 363 -8.96 6.10 -2.83
CA ALA A 363 -9.00 5.74 -1.40
C ALA A 363 -8.55 4.29 -1.16
N LEU A 364 -8.98 3.37 -2.04
CA LEU A 364 -8.53 1.97 -2.02
C LEU A 364 -7.02 1.89 -2.22
N THR A 365 -6.51 2.53 -3.26
CA THR A 365 -5.08 2.50 -3.61
C THR A 365 -4.20 3.10 -2.52
N LYS A 366 -4.59 4.25 -1.96
CA LYS A 366 -3.88 4.89 -0.82
C LYS A 366 -3.75 3.94 0.36
N LEU A 367 -4.85 3.31 0.78
CA LEU A 367 -4.82 2.43 1.94
C LEU A 367 -3.97 1.20 1.69
N VAL A 368 -4.08 0.57 0.51
CA VAL A 368 -3.26 -0.61 0.17
C VAL A 368 -1.78 -0.25 0.08
N TYR A 369 -1.44 0.91 -0.48
CA TYR A 369 -0.06 1.39 -0.52
C TYR A 369 0.51 1.65 0.88
N LEU A 370 -0.22 2.34 1.75
CA LEU A 370 0.20 2.59 3.13
C LEU A 370 0.36 1.27 3.92
N ALA A 371 -0.53 0.31 3.69
CA ALA A 371 -0.40 -1.03 4.27
C ALA A 371 0.87 -1.74 3.77
N TYR A 372 1.15 -1.68 2.46
CA TYR A 372 2.40 -2.19 1.89
C TYR A 372 3.62 -1.52 2.51
N ARG A 373 3.65 -0.18 2.63
CA ARG A 373 4.74 0.57 3.26
C ARG A 373 5.06 0.05 4.67
N ASN A 374 4.04 -0.29 5.44
CA ASN A 374 4.20 -0.88 6.77
C ASN A 374 4.68 -2.34 6.72
N VAL A 375 4.22 -3.13 5.75
CA VAL A 375 4.66 -4.53 5.54
C VAL A 375 6.13 -4.56 5.10
N ARG A 376 6.52 -3.68 4.17
CA ARG A 376 7.89 -3.60 3.65
C ARG A 376 8.94 -3.38 4.74
N LYS A 377 8.62 -2.63 5.79
CA LYS A 377 9.51 -2.43 6.95
C LYS A 377 9.93 -3.73 7.64
N LYS A 378 9.19 -4.83 7.42
CA LYS A 378 9.46 -6.16 7.98
C LYS A 378 10.21 -7.09 7.00
N TRP A 379 10.39 -6.66 5.76
CA TRP A 379 11.06 -7.43 4.71
C TRP A 379 12.56 -7.06 4.65
N THR A 380 13.24 -7.22 5.77
CA THR A 380 14.65 -6.83 5.93
C THR A 380 15.62 -7.99 5.72
N MET A 381 15.10 -9.22 5.66
CA MET A 381 15.91 -10.42 5.52
C MET A 381 15.56 -11.16 4.23
N PRO A 382 16.55 -11.80 3.58
CA PRO A 382 16.29 -12.73 2.50
C PRO A 382 15.29 -13.83 2.92
N ILE A 383 14.63 -14.43 1.94
CA ILE A 383 13.82 -15.63 2.21
C ILE A 383 14.70 -16.79 2.70
N PRO A 384 14.14 -17.70 3.52
CA PRO A 384 14.91 -18.85 4.03
C PRO A 384 15.56 -19.66 2.91
N ASN A 385 16.78 -20.11 3.15
CA ASN A 385 17.59 -20.93 2.23
C ASN A 385 17.94 -20.25 0.90
N TRP A 386 17.91 -18.91 0.84
CA TRP A 386 18.13 -18.18 -0.41
C TRP A 386 19.46 -18.54 -1.09
N GLY A 387 20.55 -18.68 -0.34
CA GLY A 387 21.86 -19.06 -0.91
C GLY A 387 21.83 -20.36 -1.72
N ILE A 388 21.12 -21.39 -1.21
CA ILE A 388 20.94 -22.67 -1.93
C ILE A 388 20.02 -22.48 -3.13
N ILE A 389 18.91 -21.76 -2.97
CA ILE A 389 17.94 -21.49 -4.02
C ILE A 389 18.60 -20.74 -5.17
N SER A 390 19.34 -19.66 -4.87
CA SER A 390 20.02 -18.83 -5.85
C SER A 390 21.06 -19.60 -6.65
N GLN A 391 21.87 -20.44 -6.01
CA GLN A 391 22.82 -21.33 -6.69
C GLN A 391 22.11 -22.30 -7.66
N GLN A 392 21.01 -22.91 -7.24
CA GLN A 392 20.23 -23.82 -8.08
C GLN A 392 19.57 -23.11 -9.26
N LEU A 393 19.10 -21.89 -9.07
CA LEU A 393 18.59 -21.05 -10.14
C LEU A 393 19.70 -20.69 -11.14
N ALA A 394 20.90 -20.35 -10.65
CA ALA A 394 22.06 -20.07 -11.52
C ALA A 394 22.44 -21.30 -12.37
N ILE A 395 22.45 -22.50 -11.79
CA ILE A 395 22.68 -23.76 -12.54
C ILE A 395 21.59 -23.98 -13.60
N LYS A 396 20.32 -23.73 -13.24
CA LYS A 396 19.17 -23.98 -14.13
C LYS A 396 19.08 -23.00 -15.28
N PHE A 397 19.30 -21.70 -15.01
CA PHE A 397 19.10 -20.60 -15.97
C PHE A 397 20.39 -20.08 -16.62
N GLY A 398 21.56 -20.54 -16.15
CA GLY A 398 22.85 -20.19 -16.75
C GLY A 398 23.08 -18.68 -16.86
N ASP A 399 23.48 -18.21 -18.03
CA ASP A 399 23.80 -16.80 -18.30
C ASP A 399 22.66 -15.81 -18.05
N ARG A 400 21.40 -16.29 -18.04
CA ARG A 400 20.24 -15.45 -17.72
C ARG A 400 20.17 -15.05 -16.25
N TYR A 401 20.76 -15.84 -15.37
CA TYR A 401 20.79 -15.60 -13.94
C TYR A 401 22.21 -15.75 -13.38
N SER A 402 22.99 -14.68 -13.46
CA SER A 402 24.34 -14.62 -12.86
C SER A 402 24.27 -14.26 -11.38
N LEU A 403 25.13 -14.92 -10.59
CA LEU A 403 25.32 -14.64 -9.15
C LEU A 403 26.24 -13.42 -8.92
N LEU A 404 26.87 -12.89 -9.97
CA LEU A 404 27.78 -11.74 -9.96
C LEU A 404 27.07 -10.46 -10.41
#